data_c3a88b8f11b2e09948b41605248cf941
#
_entry.id   c3a88b8f11b2e09948b41605248cf941
#
_cell.length_a   1.000
_cell.length_b   1.000
_cell.length_c   1.000
_cell.angle_alpha   90.00
_cell.angle_beta   90.00
_cell.angle_gamma   90.00
#
_symmetry.space_group_name_H-M   'P 1'
#
loop_
_entity.id
_entity.type
_entity.pdbx_description
1 polymer ?
#
loop_
_entity_poly.entity_id
_entity_poly.type
_entity_poly.pdbx_seq_one_letter_code
_entity_poly.pdbx_strand_id
1 'polypeptide(L)'
;MSVLDVNIINIVLPTLSHDFGTSPAVTTWIINGYQLAIVVSLLSFSALGEIIGYRKVYLSGIGLFCITSLICALSDSFWTLTIARIFQGFSASAITSVNTAQLRYIYPKSQLGRGMGINAMVVAISAAAGPSVASGILSIASWHWLFAINVPLGITALVLGMKHLPRQEERTKRKFDTISAIANAITFGLLIYTLDGFAPVSYTHLTLPTKL
;
A
#
# COMPACT_ATOMS: atom_id res chain seq x y z
N MET A 1 -5.03 4.62 -5.97
CA MET A 1 -4.52 5.24 -4.75
C MET A 1 -3.28 4.52 -4.21
N SER A 2 -3.35 3.28 -3.71
CA SER A 2 -2.19 2.56 -3.14
C SER A 2 -0.99 2.43 -4.09
N VAL A 3 -1.22 2.14 -5.38
CA VAL A 3 -0.15 2.03 -6.39
C VAL A 3 0.53 3.38 -6.66
N LEU A 4 -0.26 4.44 -6.74
CA LEU A 4 0.23 5.80 -6.95
C LEU A 4 1.06 6.25 -5.74
N ASP A 5 0.60 5.98 -4.53
CA ASP A 5 1.24 6.29 -3.26
C ASP A 5 2.64 5.66 -3.12
N VAL A 6 2.81 4.39 -3.50
CA VAL A 6 4.12 3.71 -3.49
C VAL A 6 5.13 4.39 -4.42
N ASN A 7 4.70 4.76 -5.62
CA ASN A 7 5.61 5.37 -6.61
C ASN A 7 5.99 6.80 -6.25
N ILE A 8 5.09 7.53 -5.61
CA ILE A 8 5.33 8.89 -5.15
C ILE A 8 6.43 8.93 -4.08
N ILE A 9 6.36 8.02 -3.09
CA ILE A 9 7.24 8.06 -1.92
C ILE A 9 8.72 7.83 -2.29
N ASN A 10 9.00 7.04 -3.33
CA ASN A 10 10.36 6.80 -3.80
C ASN A 10 11.08 8.08 -4.24
N ILE A 11 10.34 9.05 -4.78
CA ILE A 11 10.90 10.33 -5.24
C ILE A 11 11.17 11.28 -4.07
N VAL A 12 10.38 11.15 -3.01
CA VAL A 12 10.45 12.03 -1.83
C VAL A 12 11.53 11.59 -0.84
N LEU A 13 12.04 10.38 -0.96
CA LEU A 13 13.00 9.81 -0.01
C LEU A 13 14.19 10.74 0.31
N PRO A 14 14.88 11.37 -0.68
CA PRO A 14 15.97 12.30 -0.40
C PRO A 14 15.52 13.52 0.41
N THR A 15 14.33 14.06 0.10
CA THR A 15 13.76 15.19 0.83
C THR A 15 13.45 14.82 2.27
N LEU A 16 12.84 13.65 2.50
CA LEU A 16 12.54 13.14 3.85
C LEU A 16 13.81 12.87 4.66
N SER A 17 14.86 12.34 4.01
CA SER A 17 16.15 12.11 4.65
C SER A 17 16.78 13.44 5.14
N HIS A 18 16.69 14.48 4.32
CA HIS A 18 17.16 15.81 4.67
C HIS A 18 16.32 16.43 5.81
N ASP A 19 14.99 16.43 5.68
CA ASP A 19 14.08 17.08 6.62
C ASP A 19 14.11 16.43 8.01
N PHE A 20 14.23 15.10 8.08
CA PHE A 20 14.33 14.39 9.36
C PHE A 20 15.76 14.24 9.88
N GLY A 21 16.77 14.68 9.13
CA GLY A 21 18.18 14.52 9.52
C GLY A 21 18.60 13.06 9.69
N THR A 22 17.98 12.14 8.94
CA THR A 22 18.24 10.69 9.02
C THR A 22 19.06 10.23 7.84
N SER A 23 19.81 9.11 8.00
CA SER A 23 20.52 8.52 6.87
C SER A 23 19.53 7.93 5.83
N PRO A 24 19.89 7.90 4.54
CA PRO A 24 19.03 7.32 3.49
C PRO A 24 18.62 5.87 3.80
N ALA A 25 19.50 5.07 4.41
CA ALA A 25 19.20 3.70 4.81
C ALA A 25 18.08 3.63 5.86
N VAL A 26 18.09 4.55 6.83
CA VAL A 26 17.03 4.63 7.85
C VAL A 26 15.72 5.12 7.22
N THR A 27 15.79 6.13 6.35
CA THR A 27 14.60 6.69 5.70
C THR A 27 13.88 5.66 4.83
N THR A 28 14.60 4.69 4.24
CA THR A 28 14.02 3.60 3.44
C THR A 28 13.02 2.76 4.25
N TRP A 29 13.12 2.71 5.58
CA TRP A 29 12.15 2.02 6.42
C TRP A 29 10.72 2.57 6.33
N ILE A 30 10.55 3.83 5.92
CA ILE A 30 9.23 4.40 5.61
C ILE A 30 8.55 3.63 4.46
N ILE A 31 9.33 3.18 3.48
CA ILE A 31 8.83 2.37 2.35
C ILE A 31 8.74 0.90 2.75
N ASN A 32 9.81 0.35 3.33
CA ASN A 32 9.89 -1.06 3.68
C ASN A 32 8.81 -1.45 4.69
N GLY A 33 8.56 -0.61 5.72
CA GLY A 33 7.50 -0.84 6.69
C GLY A 33 6.10 -0.91 6.06
N TYR A 34 5.81 -0.05 5.10
CA TYR A 34 4.56 -0.08 4.33
C TYR A 34 4.44 -1.36 3.49
N GLN A 35 5.47 -1.71 2.73
CA GLN A 35 5.47 -2.91 1.87
C GLN A 35 5.39 -4.20 2.70
N LEU A 36 6.13 -4.27 3.79
CA LEU A 36 6.11 -5.39 4.71
C LEU A 36 4.71 -5.58 5.30
N ALA A 37 4.06 -4.51 5.74
CA ALA A 37 2.69 -4.56 6.25
C ALA A 37 1.71 -5.09 5.19
N ILE A 38 1.86 -4.71 3.90
CA ILE A 38 1.04 -5.25 2.82
C ILE A 38 1.23 -6.75 2.69
N VAL A 39 2.47 -7.22 2.53
CA VAL A 39 2.77 -8.62 2.25
C VAL A 39 2.32 -9.53 3.39
N VAL A 40 2.65 -9.14 4.62
CA VAL A 40 2.32 -9.89 5.84
C VAL A 40 0.82 -10.05 6.04
N SER A 41 0.02 -9.06 5.67
CA SER A 41 -1.42 -9.05 5.93
C SER A 41 -2.31 -9.43 4.74
N LEU A 42 -1.74 -9.55 3.53
CA LEU A 42 -2.50 -9.76 2.29
C LEU A 42 -3.43 -10.99 2.34
N LEU A 43 -2.89 -12.13 2.76
CA LEU A 43 -3.66 -13.37 2.85
C LEU A 43 -4.67 -13.33 3.99
N SER A 44 -4.33 -12.69 5.11
CA SER A 44 -5.22 -12.53 6.26
C SER A 44 -6.45 -11.69 5.90
N PHE A 45 -6.28 -10.57 5.18
CA PHE A 45 -7.41 -9.76 4.72
C PHE A 45 -8.22 -10.44 3.62
N SER A 46 -7.58 -11.27 2.76
CA SER A 46 -8.31 -12.08 1.79
C SER A 46 -9.25 -13.08 2.50
N ALA A 47 -8.73 -13.83 3.47
CA ALA A 47 -9.54 -14.76 4.27
C ALA A 47 -10.64 -14.03 5.07
N LEU A 48 -10.31 -12.88 5.64
CA LEU A 48 -11.29 -12.05 6.34
C LEU A 48 -12.43 -11.59 5.40
N GLY A 49 -12.08 -11.28 4.13
CA GLY A 49 -13.05 -10.92 3.10
C GLY A 49 -14.07 -12.03 2.82
N GLU A 50 -13.65 -13.30 2.85
CA GLU A 50 -14.56 -14.45 2.70
C GLU A 50 -15.53 -14.60 3.88
N ILE A 51 -15.09 -14.24 5.08
CA ILE A 51 -15.88 -14.44 6.32
C ILE A 51 -16.84 -13.29 6.55
N ILE A 52 -16.36 -12.04 6.53
CA ILE A 52 -17.19 -10.86 6.87
C ILE A 52 -17.77 -10.15 5.65
N GLY A 53 -17.33 -10.53 4.45
CA GLY A 53 -17.73 -9.98 3.15
C GLY A 53 -16.70 -9.00 2.58
N TYR A 54 -16.36 -9.19 1.31
CA TYR A 54 -15.34 -8.40 0.59
C TYR A 54 -15.66 -6.90 0.57
N ARG A 55 -16.95 -6.52 0.42
CA ARG A 55 -17.37 -5.12 0.46
C ARG A 55 -16.99 -4.44 1.79
N LYS A 56 -17.18 -5.13 2.91
CA LYS A 56 -16.86 -4.55 4.22
C LYS A 56 -15.36 -4.35 4.39
N VAL A 57 -14.55 -5.36 4.03
CA VAL A 57 -13.07 -5.28 4.08
C VAL A 57 -12.57 -4.17 3.16
N TYR A 58 -13.12 -4.06 1.95
CA TYR A 58 -12.73 -3.02 1.01
C TYR A 58 -13.01 -1.61 1.53
N LEU A 59 -14.23 -1.36 2.01
CA LEU A 59 -14.64 -0.05 2.51
C LEU A 59 -13.91 0.33 3.81
N SER A 60 -13.71 -0.61 4.72
CA SER A 60 -12.91 -0.37 5.94
C SER A 60 -11.45 -0.09 5.59
N GLY A 61 -10.90 -0.79 4.57
CA GLY A 61 -9.57 -0.51 4.03
C GLY A 61 -9.44 0.91 3.49
N ILE A 62 -10.40 1.37 2.68
CA ILE A 62 -10.38 2.77 2.17
C ILE A 62 -10.50 3.77 3.32
N GLY A 63 -11.40 3.54 4.28
CA GLY A 63 -11.55 4.42 5.43
C GLY A 63 -10.27 4.54 6.27
N LEU A 64 -9.65 3.40 6.57
CA LEU A 64 -8.37 3.36 7.28
C LEU A 64 -7.25 4.03 6.46
N PHE A 65 -7.23 3.84 5.12
CA PHE A 65 -6.27 4.48 4.24
C PHE A 65 -6.38 6.01 4.27
N CYS A 66 -7.61 6.56 4.31
CA CYS A 66 -7.83 7.99 4.44
C CYS A 66 -7.30 8.53 5.78
N ILE A 67 -7.62 7.84 6.88
CA ILE A 67 -7.17 8.24 8.22
C ILE A 67 -5.64 8.22 8.31
N THR A 68 -5.02 7.13 7.87
CA THR A 68 -3.56 7.01 7.92
C THR A 68 -2.87 7.98 6.96
N SER A 69 -3.45 8.27 5.79
CA SER A 69 -2.95 9.30 4.89
C SER A 69 -2.99 10.70 5.52
N LEU A 70 -4.05 11.00 6.27
CA LEU A 70 -4.14 12.25 7.03
C LEU A 70 -3.06 12.31 8.12
N ILE A 71 -2.84 11.22 8.85
CA ILE A 71 -1.78 11.16 9.87
C ILE A 71 -0.40 11.34 9.21
N CYS A 72 -0.14 10.71 8.06
CA CYS A 72 1.09 10.92 7.29
C CYS A 72 1.25 12.38 6.86
N ALA A 73 0.17 13.03 6.41
CA ALA A 73 0.19 14.43 5.99
C ALA A 73 0.41 15.42 7.16
N LEU A 74 0.12 15.02 8.38
CA LEU A 74 0.29 15.84 9.60
C LEU A 74 1.53 15.40 10.41
N SER A 75 2.36 14.51 9.89
CA SER A 75 3.51 14.00 10.64
C SER A 75 4.71 14.93 10.56
N ASP A 76 5.24 15.31 11.71
CA ASP A 76 6.46 16.14 11.85
C ASP A 76 7.69 15.31 12.29
N SER A 77 7.55 14.00 12.41
CA SER A 77 8.58 13.11 12.93
C SER A 77 8.71 11.84 12.08
N PHE A 78 9.97 11.40 11.89
CA PHE A 78 10.29 10.14 11.22
C PHE A 78 9.50 8.95 11.78
N TRP A 79 9.43 8.80 13.10
CA TRP A 79 8.73 7.70 13.74
C TRP A 79 7.23 7.75 13.54
N THR A 80 6.64 8.93 13.65
CA THR A 80 5.19 9.12 13.40
C THR A 80 4.85 8.77 11.96
N LEU A 81 5.66 9.24 11.00
CA LEU A 81 5.46 8.91 9.59
C LEU A 81 5.63 7.41 9.34
N THR A 82 6.68 6.77 9.86
CA THR A 82 6.95 5.34 9.67
C THR A 82 5.82 4.48 10.24
N ILE A 83 5.35 4.77 11.45
CA ILE A 83 4.24 4.03 12.07
C ILE A 83 2.95 4.23 11.28
N ALA A 84 2.64 5.46 10.88
CA ALA A 84 1.47 5.75 10.05
C ALA A 84 1.53 5.01 8.71
N ARG A 85 2.71 4.89 8.10
CA ARG A 85 2.96 4.13 6.87
C ARG A 85 2.73 2.63 7.05
N ILE A 86 3.11 2.05 8.18
CA ILE A 86 2.81 0.65 8.48
C ILE A 86 1.28 0.43 8.53
N PHE A 87 0.53 1.28 9.23
CA PHE A 87 -0.93 1.19 9.26
C PHE A 87 -1.56 1.46 7.89
N GLN A 88 -0.99 2.36 7.11
CA GLN A 88 -1.39 2.61 5.72
C GLN A 88 -1.14 1.38 4.84
N GLY A 89 -0.07 0.61 5.08
CA GLY A 89 0.21 -0.67 4.44
C GLY A 89 -0.87 -1.71 4.73
N PHE A 90 -1.31 -1.85 5.98
CA PHE A 90 -2.43 -2.72 6.33
C PHE A 90 -3.72 -2.32 5.60
N SER A 91 -4.00 -1.03 5.50
CA SER A 91 -5.18 -0.54 4.78
C SER A 91 -5.10 -0.81 3.27
N ALA A 92 -3.94 -0.61 2.66
CA ALA A 92 -3.68 -0.92 1.26
C ALA A 92 -3.82 -2.42 0.98
N SER A 93 -3.34 -3.27 1.89
CA SER A 93 -3.50 -4.72 1.84
C SER A 93 -4.99 -5.12 1.89
N ALA A 94 -5.78 -4.54 2.78
CA ALA A 94 -7.22 -4.78 2.85
C ALA A 94 -7.94 -4.41 1.53
N ILE A 95 -7.52 -3.34 0.85
CA ILE A 95 -8.08 -2.93 -0.44
C ILE A 95 -7.65 -3.92 -1.53
N THR A 96 -6.35 -4.22 -1.65
CA THR A 96 -5.80 -4.99 -2.76
C THR A 96 -6.17 -6.47 -2.68
N SER A 97 -6.19 -7.07 -1.49
CA SER A 97 -6.52 -8.47 -1.28
C SER A 97 -7.92 -8.86 -1.77
N VAL A 98 -8.87 -7.97 -1.66
CA VAL A 98 -10.27 -8.22 -2.05
C VAL A 98 -10.68 -7.60 -3.38
N ASN A 99 -9.79 -6.81 -4.02
CA ASN A 99 -10.10 -6.08 -5.25
C ASN A 99 -10.56 -7.01 -6.39
N THR A 100 -9.80 -8.08 -6.65
CA THR A 100 -10.13 -9.05 -7.71
C THR A 100 -11.43 -9.80 -7.41
N ALA A 101 -11.71 -10.12 -6.15
CA ALA A 101 -12.95 -10.73 -5.74
C ALA A 101 -14.15 -9.78 -5.98
N GLN A 102 -14.00 -8.50 -5.65
CA GLN A 102 -15.03 -7.48 -5.95
C GLN A 102 -15.35 -7.38 -7.44
N LEU A 103 -14.35 -7.44 -8.32
CA LEU A 103 -14.56 -7.41 -9.76
C LEU A 103 -15.46 -8.57 -10.24
N ARG A 104 -15.34 -9.77 -9.65
CA ARG A 104 -16.18 -10.92 -9.97
C ARG A 104 -17.66 -10.74 -9.59
N TYR A 105 -17.95 -9.87 -8.63
CA TYR A 105 -19.33 -9.54 -8.24
C TYR A 105 -19.92 -8.38 -9.05
N ILE A 106 -19.07 -7.51 -9.59
CA ILE A 106 -19.49 -6.35 -10.39
C ILE A 106 -19.73 -6.74 -11.84
N TYR A 107 -18.85 -7.58 -12.42
CA TYR A 107 -18.89 -7.93 -13.83
C TYR A 107 -19.50 -9.34 -14.05
N PRO A 108 -20.40 -9.51 -15.03
CA PRO A 108 -20.85 -10.83 -15.46
C PRO A 108 -19.66 -11.65 -15.97
N LYS A 109 -19.75 -12.99 -15.88
CA LYS A 109 -18.67 -13.91 -16.27
C LYS A 109 -18.13 -13.66 -17.68
N SER A 110 -19.02 -13.31 -18.64
CA SER A 110 -18.66 -12.98 -20.02
C SER A 110 -17.84 -11.69 -20.18
N GLN A 111 -17.91 -10.77 -19.22
CA GLN A 111 -17.22 -9.48 -19.29
C GLN A 111 -16.10 -9.34 -18.23
N LEU A 112 -15.84 -10.38 -17.45
CA LEU A 112 -14.85 -10.35 -16.38
C LEU A 112 -13.44 -10.01 -16.91
N GLY A 113 -13.06 -10.57 -18.07
CA GLY A 113 -11.78 -10.25 -18.71
C GLY A 113 -11.64 -8.76 -19.04
N ARG A 114 -12.73 -8.12 -19.52
CA ARG A 114 -12.75 -6.66 -19.76
C ARG A 114 -12.59 -5.88 -18.45
N GLY A 115 -13.29 -6.28 -17.40
CA GLY A 115 -13.19 -5.65 -16.08
C GLY A 115 -11.78 -5.74 -15.51
N MET A 116 -11.14 -6.91 -15.61
CA MET A 116 -9.75 -7.10 -15.18
C MET A 116 -8.76 -6.29 -16.03
N GLY A 117 -8.98 -6.20 -17.35
CA GLY A 117 -8.18 -5.37 -18.25
C GLY A 117 -8.26 -3.87 -17.91
N ILE A 118 -9.46 -3.37 -17.61
CA ILE A 118 -9.65 -1.97 -17.17
C ILE A 118 -8.92 -1.73 -15.83
N ASN A 119 -9.04 -2.65 -14.87
CA ASN A 119 -8.34 -2.55 -13.59
C ASN A 119 -6.81 -2.51 -13.80
N ALA A 120 -6.26 -3.39 -14.63
CA ALA A 120 -4.84 -3.41 -14.96
C ALA A 120 -4.38 -2.11 -15.63
N MET A 121 -5.18 -1.56 -16.56
CA MET A 121 -4.91 -0.27 -17.21
C MET A 121 -4.86 0.87 -16.20
N VAL A 122 -5.84 0.94 -15.27
CA VAL A 122 -5.86 1.96 -14.20
C VAL A 122 -4.62 1.86 -13.31
N VAL A 123 -4.21 0.63 -12.95
CA VAL A 123 -2.98 0.39 -12.17
C VAL A 123 -1.75 0.87 -12.93
N ALA A 124 -1.62 0.53 -14.22
CA ALA A 124 -0.49 0.93 -15.05
C ALA A 124 -0.41 2.45 -15.23
N ILE A 125 -1.55 3.12 -15.50
CA ILE A 125 -1.60 4.57 -15.60
C ILE A 125 -1.22 5.23 -14.27
N SER A 126 -1.73 4.70 -13.14
CA SER A 126 -1.38 5.20 -11.82
C SER A 126 0.11 5.06 -11.52
N ALA A 127 0.72 3.94 -11.91
CA ALA A 127 2.16 3.71 -11.73
C ALA A 127 2.98 4.69 -12.58
N ALA A 128 2.60 4.90 -13.84
CA ALA A 128 3.30 5.82 -14.75
C ALA A 128 3.13 7.30 -14.36
N ALA A 129 1.95 7.67 -13.86
CA ALA A 129 1.66 9.05 -13.46
C ALA A 129 2.30 9.43 -12.11
N GLY A 130 2.61 8.44 -11.25
CA GLY A 130 3.14 8.67 -9.91
C GLY A 130 4.31 9.66 -9.86
N PRO A 131 5.39 9.42 -10.60
CA PRO A 131 6.54 10.30 -10.64
C PRO A 131 6.23 11.74 -11.07
N SER A 132 5.42 11.89 -12.11
CA SER A 132 5.03 13.22 -12.61
C SER A 132 4.18 13.99 -11.62
N VAL A 133 3.25 13.32 -10.97
CA VAL A 133 2.41 13.91 -9.92
C VAL A 133 3.26 14.31 -8.71
N ALA A 134 4.19 13.45 -8.27
CA ALA A 134 5.08 13.74 -7.17
C ALA A 134 5.95 14.96 -7.45
N SER A 135 6.64 15.00 -8.59
CA SER A 135 7.49 16.13 -8.99
C SER A 135 6.70 17.42 -9.14
N GLY A 136 5.48 17.35 -9.71
CA GLY A 136 4.59 18.50 -9.83
C GLY A 136 4.18 19.08 -8.47
N ILE A 137 3.83 18.24 -7.51
CA ILE A 137 3.46 18.69 -6.15
C ILE A 137 4.68 19.27 -5.44
N LEU A 138 5.83 18.58 -5.50
CA LEU A 138 7.06 19.03 -4.82
C LEU A 138 7.63 20.33 -5.36
N SER A 139 7.30 20.71 -6.61
CA SER A 139 7.73 21.99 -7.19
C SER A 139 7.02 23.20 -6.58
N ILE A 140 5.84 23.01 -5.98
CA ILE A 140 4.98 24.12 -5.48
C ILE A 140 4.57 23.94 -4.01
N ALA A 141 4.76 22.75 -3.44
CA ALA A 141 4.29 22.42 -2.10
C ALA A 141 5.23 21.46 -1.37
N SER A 142 5.08 21.30 -0.07
CA SER A 142 5.83 20.36 0.75
C SER A 142 5.38 18.91 0.50
N TRP A 143 6.22 17.95 0.88
CA TRP A 143 5.94 16.52 0.75
C TRP A 143 4.66 16.06 1.49
N HIS A 144 4.21 16.77 2.49
CA HIS A 144 2.96 16.51 3.21
C HIS A 144 1.74 16.45 2.29
N TRP A 145 1.73 17.29 1.25
CA TRP A 145 0.65 17.33 0.26
C TRP A 145 0.52 16.06 -0.57
N LEU A 146 1.59 15.27 -0.69
CA LEU A 146 1.56 13.98 -1.37
C LEU A 146 0.68 12.97 -0.64
N PHE A 147 0.61 13.07 0.66
CA PHE A 147 -0.31 12.26 1.47
C PHE A 147 -1.69 12.91 1.58
N ALA A 148 -1.74 14.22 1.69
CA ALA A 148 -3.00 14.98 1.81
C ALA A 148 -3.93 14.77 0.61
N ILE A 149 -3.40 14.65 -0.61
CA ILE A 149 -4.20 14.41 -1.82
C ILE A 149 -4.95 13.07 -1.80
N ASN A 150 -4.46 12.09 -1.05
CA ASN A 150 -5.13 10.81 -0.88
C ASN A 150 -6.43 10.91 -0.08
N VAL A 151 -6.56 11.93 0.79
CA VAL A 151 -7.74 12.09 1.66
C VAL A 151 -9.00 12.39 0.85
N PRO A 152 -9.06 13.48 0.01
CA PRO A 152 -10.25 13.76 -0.79
C PRO A 152 -10.56 12.65 -1.81
N LEU A 153 -9.52 12.05 -2.41
CA LEU A 153 -9.69 10.93 -3.33
C LEU A 153 -10.28 9.71 -2.61
N GLY A 154 -9.79 9.41 -1.42
CA GLY A 154 -10.28 8.29 -0.63
C GLY A 154 -11.68 8.50 -0.08
N ILE A 155 -12.03 9.71 0.36
CA ILE A 155 -13.40 10.04 0.78
C ILE A 155 -14.35 9.86 -0.41
N THR A 156 -13.98 10.35 -1.59
CA THR A 156 -14.78 10.18 -2.81
C THR A 156 -14.96 8.71 -3.15
N ALA A 157 -13.88 7.91 -3.12
CA ALA A 157 -13.93 6.48 -3.35
C ALA A 157 -14.78 5.75 -2.30
N LEU A 158 -14.70 6.16 -1.02
CA LEU A 158 -15.50 5.60 0.06
C LEU A 158 -16.99 5.86 -0.14
N VAL A 159 -17.38 7.09 -0.46
CA VAL A 159 -18.77 7.47 -0.71
C VAL A 159 -19.34 6.74 -1.92
N LEU A 160 -18.59 6.69 -3.03
CA LEU A 160 -18.98 5.95 -4.23
C LEU A 160 -19.07 4.45 -3.94
N GLY A 161 -18.12 3.90 -3.22
CA GLY A 161 -18.12 2.49 -2.83
C GLY A 161 -19.30 2.12 -1.90
N MET A 162 -19.66 2.98 -0.95
CA MET A 162 -20.82 2.77 -0.11
C MET A 162 -22.13 2.75 -0.91
N LYS A 163 -22.23 3.57 -1.96
CA LYS A 163 -23.45 3.69 -2.78
C LYS A 163 -23.57 2.59 -3.83
N HIS A 164 -22.47 2.20 -4.48
CA HIS A 164 -22.52 1.40 -5.71
C HIS A 164 -21.99 -0.04 -5.55
N LEU A 165 -21.16 -0.33 -4.53
CA LEU A 165 -20.67 -1.70 -4.38
C LEU A 165 -21.80 -2.65 -3.94
N PRO A 166 -21.95 -3.80 -4.64
CA PRO A 166 -22.99 -4.78 -4.31
C PRO A 166 -22.78 -5.34 -2.91
N ARG A 167 -23.89 -5.57 -2.21
CA ARG A 167 -23.89 -6.28 -0.92
C ARG A 167 -23.77 -7.78 -1.20
N GLN A 168 -22.77 -8.41 -0.62
CA GLN A 168 -22.62 -9.86 -0.65
C GLN A 168 -23.58 -10.51 0.35
N GLU A 169 -24.39 -11.44 -0.12
CA GLU A 169 -25.25 -12.26 0.71
C GLU A 169 -24.57 -13.56 1.13
N GLU A 170 -23.71 -14.12 0.28
CA GLU A 170 -22.99 -15.35 0.57
C GLU A 170 -21.74 -15.06 1.42
N ARG A 171 -21.75 -15.55 2.64
CA ARG A 171 -20.60 -15.54 3.56
C ARG A 171 -20.22 -16.97 3.88
N THR A 172 -18.93 -17.24 3.84
CA THR A 172 -18.42 -18.54 4.26
C THR A 172 -18.54 -18.66 5.79
N LYS A 173 -19.18 -19.72 6.28
CA LYS A 173 -19.28 -20.02 7.73
C LYS A 173 -17.95 -20.55 8.32
N ARG A 174 -16.82 -20.30 7.66
CA ARG A 174 -15.50 -20.70 8.16
C ARG A 174 -15.07 -19.80 9.32
N LYS A 175 -14.47 -20.40 10.34
CA LYS A 175 -13.78 -19.63 11.41
C LYS A 175 -12.48 -19.06 10.84
N PHE A 176 -12.13 -17.85 11.28
CA PHE A 176 -10.85 -17.26 10.93
C PHE A 176 -9.71 -18.07 11.55
N ASP A 177 -8.80 -18.57 10.73
CA ASP A 177 -7.63 -19.31 11.18
C ASP A 177 -6.52 -18.33 11.57
N THR A 178 -6.55 -17.93 12.83
CA THR A 178 -5.58 -16.99 13.42
C THR A 178 -4.17 -17.58 13.43
N ILE A 179 -4.03 -18.90 13.59
CA ILE A 179 -2.72 -19.56 13.65
C ILE A 179 -2.04 -19.48 12.29
N SER A 180 -2.74 -19.85 11.23
CA SER A 180 -2.22 -19.74 9.87
C SER A 180 -1.94 -18.28 9.46
N ALA A 181 -2.74 -17.32 9.91
CA ALA A 181 -2.50 -15.91 9.67
C ALA A 181 -1.20 -15.42 10.34
N ILE A 182 -0.97 -15.80 11.60
CA ILE A 182 0.25 -15.45 12.33
C ILE A 182 1.48 -16.16 11.72
N ALA A 183 1.37 -17.45 11.41
CA ALA A 183 2.46 -18.21 10.78
C ALA A 183 2.85 -17.59 9.42
N ASN A 184 1.87 -17.21 8.61
CA ASN A 184 2.09 -16.51 7.34
C ASN A 184 2.79 -15.15 7.55
N ALA A 185 2.34 -14.38 8.54
CA ALA A 185 2.94 -13.10 8.89
C ALA A 185 4.41 -13.23 9.30
N ILE A 186 4.71 -14.21 10.14
CA ILE A 186 6.08 -14.51 10.59
C ILE A 186 6.95 -14.96 9.41
N THR A 187 6.45 -15.88 8.57
CA THR A 187 7.21 -16.43 7.43
C THR A 187 7.61 -15.33 6.45
N PHE A 188 6.64 -14.51 5.99
CA PHE A 188 6.94 -13.42 5.06
C PHE A 188 7.72 -12.28 5.72
N GLY A 189 7.47 -11.98 6.99
CA GLY A 189 8.24 -11.00 7.75
C GLY A 189 9.70 -11.39 7.86
N LEU A 190 10.00 -12.63 8.22
CA LEU A 190 11.37 -13.16 8.28
C LEU A 190 12.01 -13.22 6.89
N LEU A 191 11.27 -13.63 5.86
CA LEU A 191 11.78 -13.67 4.49
C LEU A 191 12.25 -12.28 4.02
N ILE A 192 11.42 -11.25 4.22
CA ILE A 192 11.78 -9.89 3.82
C ILE A 192 12.95 -9.38 4.66
N TYR A 193 12.93 -9.60 5.98
CA TYR A 193 14.02 -9.20 6.86
C TYR A 193 15.36 -9.82 6.46
N THR A 194 15.37 -11.11 6.11
CA THR A 194 16.59 -11.78 5.65
C THR A 194 17.06 -11.24 4.30
N LEU A 195 16.16 -11.01 3.33
CA LEU A 195 16.50 -10.46 2.03
C LEU A 195 17.05 -9.02 2.13
N ASP A 196 16.49 -8.20 2.99
CA ASP A 196 16.97 -6.83 3.25
C ASP A 196 18.36 -6.83 3.91
N GLY A 197 18.62 -7.79 4.80
CA GLY A 197 19.92 -7.99 5.42
C GLY A 197 21.04 -8.46 4.46
N PHE A 198 20.69 -9.11 3.36
CA PHE A 198 21.65 -9.52 2.32
C PHE A 198 21.95 -8.41 1.29
N ALA A 199 21.07 -7.41 1.15
CA ALA A 199 21.23 -6.34 0.17
C ALA A 199 22.51 -5.49 0.35
N PRO A 200 22.96 -5.11 1.56
CA PRO A 200 24.18 -4.33 1.74
C PRO A 200 25.48 -5.08 1.42
N VAL A 201 25.47 -6.40 1.44
CA VAL A 201 26.69 -7.21 1.18
C VAL A 201 27.03 -7.28 -0.30
N SER A 202 26.04 -7.13 -1.19
CA SER A 202 26.25 -7.28 -2.63
C SER A 202 26.92 -6.06 -3.30
N TYR A 203 26.81 -4.86 -2.72
CA TYR A 203 27.39 -3.64 -3.30
C TYR A 203 28.87 -3.42 -2.96
N THR A 204 29.39 -4.05 -1.93
CA THR A 204 30.80 -3.90 -1.52
C THR A 204 31.78 -4.68 -2.38
N HIS A 205 31.32 -5.66 -3.18
CA HIS A 205 32.18 -6.47 -4.04
C HIS A 205 32.25 -6.00 -5.49
N LEU A 206 31.47 -4.98 -5.90
CA LEU A 206 31.46 -4.46 -7.27
C LEU A 206 32.27 -3.17 -7.47
N THR A 207 32.85 -2.60 -6.43
CA THR A 207 33.86 -1.55 -6.57
C THR A 207 35.24 -2.18 -6.77
N LEU A 208 35.52 -2.65 -7.97
CA LEU A 208 36.88 -2.89 -8.41
C LEU A 208 37.65 -1.56 -8.32
N PRO A 209 38.81 -1.54 -7.65
CA PRO A 209 39.64 -0.35 -7.64
C PRO A 209 40.25 -0.15 -9.06
N THR A 210 39.65 0.69 -9.87
CA THR A 210 40.34 1.27 -11.02
C THR A 210 41.41 2.23 -10.50
N LYS A 211 42.54 1.70 -10.08
CA LYS A 211 43.78 2.42 -10.07
C LYS A 211 44.50 2.15 -11.42
N LEU A 212 44.50 3.13 -12.27
CA LEU A 212 45.54 3.44 -13.25
C LEU A 212 45.72 4.96 -13.25
#